data_1f1fe39f85e93ce3c1c5bc5bf5a02c88
#
_entry.id   1f1fe39f85e93ce3c1c5bc5bf5a02c88
#
_cell.length_a   1.000
_cell.length_b   1.000
_cell.length_c   1.000
_cell.angle_alpha   90.00
_cell.angle_beta   90.00
_cell.angle_gamma   90.00
#
_symmetry.space_group_name_H-M   'P 1'
#
loop_
_entity.id
_entity.type
_entity.pdbx_description
1 polymer ?
#
loop_
_entity_poly.entity_id
_entity_poly.type
_entity_poly.pdbx_seq_one_letter_code
_entity_poly.pdbx_strand_id
1 'polypeptide(L)'
;MVKIRSIEYGLYPRSEHVRLSISKWERNALDHKSLGKLMDAEKKEILKLFNKSGINFYTDPLINWQDILRMVASLSLDTPFEKISRYRETNTFYRQPLVESYPRMGEIREEESTPDSHLPGSMYVSDNSDHYMYFLPGIESFVNMSFLSPELNRERVMDSFLEIYLDLIKKHGMKRILLFEPYPDSHFYEGNWDIFGSAQVFYVRYGLTEGSFSERKDSGPFSLIASNEKEFDVAARHSEVPGIALMNSQNTYLENPEKLRKSATKMSSSLKLDEIFVTHTEYFDFLPHVIANKKVEILGKVGD
;
A
#
# COMPACT_ATOMS: atom_id res chain seq x y z
N MET A 1 3.81 -16.69 -24.83
CA MET A 1 3.35 -15.28 -24.71
C MET A 1 3.46 -14.98 -23.23
N VAL A 2 4.11 -13.90 -22.84
CA VAL A 2 4.24 -13.53 -21.42
C VAL A 2 2.87 -13.17 -20.85
N LYS A 3 2.57 -13.63 -19.66
CA LYS A 3 1.36 -13.27 -18.93
C LYS A 3 1.58 -11.95 -18.19
N ILE A 4 0.72 -10.98 -18.44
CA ILE A 4 0.78 -9.68 -17.78
C ILE A 4 -0.40 -9.58 -16.81
N ARG A 5 -0.14 -9.25 -15.56
CA ARG A 5 -1.18 -9.03 -14.55
C ARG A 5 -1.09 -7.62 -13.97
N SER A 6 -2.23 -7.01 -13.75
CA SER A 6 -2.34 -5.68 -13.19
C SER A 6 -2.55 -5.71 -11.68
N ILE A 7 -1.94 -4.74 -10.98
CA ILE A 7 -2.10 -4.53 -9.54
C ILE A 7 -2.56 -3.11 -9.28
N GLU A 8 -3.61 -2.96 -8.45
CA GLU A 8 -4.08 -1.70 -7.88
C GLU A 8 -3.90 -1.72 -6.36
N TYR A 9 -3.34 -0.65 -5.76
CA TYR A 9 -3.06 -0.66 -4.33
C TYR A 9 -3.09 0.72 -3.66
N GLY A 10 -3.32 0.70 -2.36
CA GLY A 10 -3.11 1.84 -1.47
C GLY A 10 -4.29 2.82 -1.42
N LEU A 11 -3.97 4.06 -1.07
CA LEU A 11 -4.97 5.11 -0.87
C LEU A 11 -5.63 5.51 -2.19
N TYR A 12 -6.95 5.45 -2.22
CA TYR A 12 -7.76 5.86 -3.36
C TYR A 12 -8.45 7.20 -3.11
N PRO A 13 -8.59 8.07 -4.12
CA PRO A 13 -9.23 9.37 -3.92
C PRO A 13 -10.71 9.21 -3.58
N ARG A 14 -11.15 9.97 -2.59
CA ARG A 14 -12.55 10.02 -2.16
C ARG A 14 -13.42 10.71 -3.19
N SER A 15 -14.64 10.21 -3.40
CA SER A 15 -15.64 10.91 -4.20
C SER A 15 -16.02 12.26 -3.55
N GLU A 16 -16.61 13.15 -4.33
CA GLU A 16 -17.12 14.43 -3.81
C GLU A 16 -18.16 14.20 -2.71
N HIS A 17 -19.01 13.19 -2.89
CA HIS A 17 -20.05 12.84 -1.91
C HIS A 17 -19.42 12.46 -0.56
N VAL A 18 -18.39 11.63 -0.55
CA VAL A 18 -17.66 11.26 0.66
C VAL A 18 -16.99 12.47 1.31
N ARG A 19 -16.30 13.30 0.53
CA ARG A 19 -15.64 14.53 1.05
C ARG A 19 -16.62 15.49 1.73
N LEU A 20 -17.79 15.70 1.11
CA LEU A 20 -18.85 16.53 1.69
C LEU A 20 -19.42 15.91 2.97
N SER A 21 -19.53 14.59 3.02
CA SER A 21 -20.03 13.87 4.21
C SER A 21 -19.03 13.93 5.37
N ILE A 22 -17.72 13.82 5.11
CA ILE A 22 -16.67 14.05 6.11
C ILE A 22 -16.79 15.46 6.69
N SER A 23 -16.93 16.49 5.83
CA SER A 23 -17.10 17.87 6.29
C SER A 23 -18.36 18.08 7.14
N LYS A 24 -19.46 17.35 6.88
CA LYS A 24 -20.65 17.36 7.76
C LYS A 24 -20.38 16.69 9.10
N TRP A 25 -19.68 15.58 9.12
CA TRP A 25 -19.29 14.87 10.32
C TRP A 25 -18.38 15.73 11.22
N GLU A 26 -17.35 16.36 10.68
CA GLU A 26 -16.46 17.28 11.39
C GLU A 26 -17.22 18.45 12.06
N ARG A 27 -18.36 18.83 11.49
CA ARG A 27 -19.25 19.90 12.02
C ARG A 27 -20.39 19.33 12.90
N ASN A 28 -20.35 18.05 13.26
CA ASN A 28 -21.39 17.35 14.01
C ASN A 28 -22.78 17.36 13.33
N ALA A 29 -22.83 17.53 12.01
CA ALA A 29 -24.04 17.48 11.19
C ALA A 29 -24.32 16.09 10.58
N LEU A 30 -23.43 15.14 10.78
CA LEU A 30 -23.57 13.73 10.41
C LEU A 30 -22.99 12.90 11.57
N ASP A 31 -23.69 11.86 11.99
CA ASP A 31 -23.21 10.96 13.03
C ASP A 31 -22.15 9.99 12.54
N HIS A 32 -21.39 9.46 13.45
CA HIS A 32 -20.27 8.54 13.23
C HIS A 32 -20.66 7.29 12.45
N LYS A 33 -21.74 6.62 12.90
CA LYS A 33 -22.21 5.38 12.27
C LYS A 33 -22.70 5.60 10.83
N SER A 34 -23.31 6.74 10.56
CA SER A 34 -23.77 7.11 9.22
C SER A 34 -22.59 7.34 8.28
N LEU A 35 -21.54 8.04 8.76
CA LEU A 35 -20.32 8.21 7.97
C LEU A 35 -19.62 6.88 7.73
N GLY A 36 -19.46 6.02 8.74
CA GLY A 36 -18.83 4.69 8.60
C GLY A 36 -19.53 3.83 7.55
N LYS A 37 -20.87 3.76 7.58
CA LYS A 37 -21.64 3.04 6.54
C LYS A 37 -21.42 3.60 5.14
N LEU A 38 -21.31 4.91 5.00
CA LEU A 38 -21.05 5.57 3.73
C LEU A 38 -19.65 5.24 3.22
N MET A 39 -18.65 5.25 4.09
CA MET A 39 -17.28 4.87 3.74
C MET A 39 -17.21 3.41 3.26
N ASP A 40 -17.83 2.48 4.00
CA ASP A 40 -17.85 1.07 3.61
C ASP A 40 -18.60 0.83 2.29
N ALA A 41 -19.67 1.60 2.04
CA ALA A 41 -20.38 1.53 0.77
C ALA A 41 -19.52 2.03 -0.40
N GLU A 42 -18.82 3.15 -0.23
CA GLU A 42 -17.89 3.69 -1.23
C GLU A 42 -16.74 2.72 -1.54
N LYS A 43 -16.12 2.12 -0.51
CA LYS A 43 -15.11 1.07 -0.70
C LYS A 43 -15.63 -0.06 -1.58
N LYS A 44 -16.83 -0.56 -1.30
CA LYS A 44 -17.44 -1.64 -2.10
C LYS A 44 -17.68 -1.24 -3.56
N GLU A 45 -18.07 0.00 -3.83
CA GLU A 45 -18.23 0.48 -5.20
C GLU A 45 -16.87 0.60 -5.92
N ILE A 46 -15.83 1.05 -5.23
CA ILE A 46 -14.47 1.09 -5.79
C ILE A 46 -13.96 -0.35 -6.08
N LEU A 47 -14.16 -1.31 -5.17
CA LEU A 47 -13.79 -2.71 -5.42
C LEU A 47 -14.56 -3.32 -6.60
N LYS A 48 -15.85 -2.96 -6.78
CA LYS A 48 -16.60 -3.36 -7.97
C LYS A 48 -16.02 -2.75 -9.25
N LEU A 49 -15.53 -1.50 -9.19
CA LEU A 49 -14.85 -0.88 -10.33
C LEU A 49 -13.57 -1.66 -10.66
N PHE A 50 -12.74 -2.03 -9.68
CA PHE A 50 -11.51 -2.82 -9.90
C PHE A 50 -11.83 -4.14 -10.59
N ASN A 51 -12.79 -4.89 -10.08
CA ASN A 51 -13.23 -6.15 -10.67
C ASN A 51 -13.78 -5.96 -12.11
N LYS A 52 -14.65 -4.98 -12.32
CA LYS A 52 -15.24 -4.68 -13.64
C LYS A 52 -14.19 -4.25 -14.65
N SER A 53 -13.15 -3.56 -14.20
CA SER A 53 -12.05 -3.09 -15.06
C SER A 53 -11.08 -4.21 -15.43
N GLY A 54 -11.15 -5.39 -14.79
CA GLY A 54 -10.27 -6.52 -15.05
C GLY A 54 -8.93 -6.41 -14.30
N ILE A 55 -8.89 -5.69 -13.17
CA ILE A 55 -7.69 -5.67 -12.31
C ILE A 55 -7.48 -7.07 -11.74
N ASN A 56 -6.26 -7.61 -11.90
CA ASN A 56 -5.96 -8.97 -11.47
C ASN A 56 -5.72 -9.10 -9.97
N PHE A 57 -5.09 -8.10 -9.35
CA PHE A 57 -4.92 -8.02 -7.89
C PHE A 57 -5.15 -6.61 -7.39
N TYR A 58 -5.78 -6.49 -6.23
CA TYR A 58 -6.06 -5.18 -5.65
C TYR A 58 -6.11 -5.22 -4.12
N THR A 59 -5.89 -4.06 -3.50
CA THR A 59 -6.02 -3.89 -2.05
C THR A 59 -7.33 -3.17 -1.70
N ASP A 60 -7.65 -3.09 -0.40
CA ASP A 60 -8.65 -2.14 0.08
C ASP A 60 -8.30 -0.72 -0.40
N PRO A 61 -9.26 0.07 -0.89
CA PRO A 61 -9.01 1.43 -1.37
C PRO A 61 -8.66 2.44 -0.26
N LEU A 62 -8.65 2.03 0.99
CA LEU A 62 -8.17 2.76 2.18
C LEU A 62 -8.69 4.20 2.33
N ILE A 63 -9.88 4.51 1.80
CA ILE A 63 -10.44 5.88 1.77
C ILE A 63 -10.75 6.46 3.16
N ASN A 64 -10.79 5.64 4.20
CA ASN A 64 -10.94 6.05 5.60
C ASN A 64 -9.62 6.51 6.25
N TRP A 65 -8.50 6.36 5.56
CA TRP A 65 -7.20 6.84 6.01
C TRP A 65 -6.81 8.15 5.30
N GLN A 66 -6.14 9.03 6.01
CA GLN A 66 -5.64 10.29 5.44
C GLN A 66 -4.20 10.14 4.93
N ASP A 67 -3.46 9.22 5.52
CA ASP A 67 -2.14 8.78 5.10
C ASP A 67 -1.88 7.36 5.62
N ILE A 68 -0.87 6.71 5.07
CA ILE A 68 -0.51 5.33 5.42
C ILE A 68 0.15 5.22 6.81
N LEU A 69 0.74 6.31 7.31
CA LEU A 69 1.42 6.30 8.61
C LEU A 69 0.42 6.19 9.75
N ARG A 70 -0.74 6.84 9.62
CA ARG A 70 -1.82 6.74 10.60
C ARG A 70 -2.34 5.32 10.74
N MET A 71 -2.36 4.57 9.65
CA MET A 71 -2.76 3.16 9.69
C MET A 71 -1.85 2.36 10.64
N VAL A 72 -0.52 2.49 10.49
CA VAL A 72 0.45 1.80 11.35
C VAL A 72 0.39 2.29 12.79
N ALA A 73 0.37 3.61 12.98
CA ALA A 73 0.28 4.20 14.32
C ALA A 73 -0.99 3.77 15.06
N SER A 74 -2.12 3.66 14.36
CA SER A 74 -3.39 3.20 14.95
C SER A 74 -3.38 1.71 15.32
N LEU A 75 -2.47 0.91 14.80
CA LEU A 75 -2.26 -0.48 15.23
C LEU A 75 -1.46 -0.59 16.53
N SER A 76 -0.82 0.49 16.97
CA SER A 76 -0.05 0.55 18.21
C SER A 76 -0.80 1.34 19.29
N LEU A 77 -0.78 0.84 20.51
CA LEU A 77 -1.43 1.51 21.67
C LEU A 77 -0.77 2.85 22.04
N ASP A 78 0.51 3.00 21.79
CA ASP A 78 1.34 4.05 22.36
C ASP A 78 2.07 4.86 21.26
N THR A 79 1.42 5.14 20.15
CA THR A 79 2.02 5.91 19.04
C THR A 79 1.13 7.10 18.66
N PRO A 80 1.13 8.18 19.47
CA PRO A 80 0.38 9.38 19.16
C PRO A 80 0.96 10.14 17.95
N PHE A 81 0.21 11.11 17.44
CA PHE A 81 0.65 12.02 16.39
C PHE A 81 0.97 13.40 16.96
N GLU A 82 2.09 13.98 16.59
CA GLU A 82 2.44 15.32 17.05
C GLU A 82 2.29 16.38 15.97
N LYS A 83 3.33 16.60 15.21
CA LYS A 83 3.47 17.77 14.34
C LYS A 83 3.08 17.44 12.91
N ILE A 84 2.57 18.44 12.23
CA ILE A 84 2.43 18.40 10.78
C ILE A 84 3.84 18.53 10.19
N SER A 85 4.30 17.51 9.51
CA SER A 85 5.57 17.46 8.79
C SER A 85 5.33 17.39 7.29
N ARG A 86 6.31 17.84 6.51
CA ARG A 86 6.24 17.80 5.05
C ARG A 86 6.89 16.52 4.53
N TYR A 87 6.28 15.87 3.57
CA TYR A 87 6.94 14.82 2.79
C TYR A 87 8.17 15.41 2.07
N ARG A 88 9.26 14.63 2.06
CA ARG A 88 10.55 15.11 1.51
C ARG A 88 10.48 15.51 0.04
N GLU A 89 9.63 14.84 -0.73
CA GLU A 89 9.62 14.90 -2.19
C GLU A 89 8.37 15.56 -2.77
N THR A 90 7.41 15.91 -1.93
CA THR A 90 6.15 16.53 -2.35
C THR A 90 5.84 17.79 -1.55
N ASN A 91 4.87 18.59 -2.01
CA ASN A 91 4.34 19.71 -1.24
C ASN A 91 3.21 19.30 -0.28
N THR A 92 3.06 18.01 -0.01
CA THR A 92 2.06 17.48 0.89
C THR A 92 2.60 17.33 2.31
N PHE A 93 1.69 17.24 3.27
CA PHE A 93 2.00 17.20 4.69
C PHE A 93 1.37 15.94 5.29
N TYR A 94 2.03 15.39 6.30
CA TYR A 94 1.52 14.30 7.12
C TYR A 94 1.67 14.64 8.59
N ARG A 95 0.92 13.97 9.46
CA ARG A 95 1.17 14.05 10.89
C ARG A 95 2.24 13.05 11.27
N GLN A 96 3.34 13.55 11.83
CA GLN A 96 4.46 12.71 12.23
C GLN A 96 4.08 11.84 13.43
N PRO A 97 4.14 10.49 13.32
CA PRO A 97 3.96 9.62 14.46
C PRO A 97 5.08 9.84 15.49
N LEU A 98 4.73 9.74 16.76
CA LEU A 98 5.67 9.84 17.88
C LEU A 98 5.80 8.47 18.54
N VAL A 99 7.00 7.90 18.47
CA VAL A 99 7.33 6.59 19.06
C VAL A 99 8.18 6.84 20.30
N GLU A 100 7.56 6.83 21.48
CA GLU A 100 8.22 7.07 22.77
C GLU A 100 8.49 5.78 23.57
N SER A 101 7.85 4.68 23.18
CA SER A 101 8.03 3.36 23.77
C SER A 101 8.04 2.28 22.69
N TYR A 102 8.46 1.06 23.02
CA TYR A 102 8.35 -0.06 22.08
C TYR A 102 6.88 -0.37 21.79
N PRO A 103 6.49 -0.36 20.51
CA PRO A 103 5.09 -0.56 20.10
C PRO A 103 4.52 -1.88 20.61
N ARG A 104 3.24 -1.83 20.98
CA ARG A 104 2.44 -3.01 21.38
C ARG A 104 1.16 -2.98 20.60
N MET A 105 0.67 -4.16 20.21
CA MET A 105 -0.57 -4.26 19.45
C MET A 105 -1.73 -3.56 20.14
N GLY A 106 -2.40 -2.65 19.43
CA GLY A 106 -3.62 -1.98 19.82
C GLY A 106 -4.83 -2.54 19.09
N GLU A 107 -6.01 -2.06 19.47
CA GLU A 107 -7.25 -2.29 18.74
C GLU A 107 -7.70 -0.98 18.10
N ILE A 108 -7.90 -1.01 16.79
CA ILE A 108 -8.55 0.10 16.09
C ILE A 108 -10.04 0.01 16.42
N ARG A 109 -10.53 0.97 17.20
CA ARG A 109 -11.95 1.07 17.57
C ARG A 109 -12.61 2.13 16.71
N GLU A 110 -13.67 1.72 16.00
CA GLU A 110 -14.40 2.63 15.11
C GLU A 110 -14.99 3.82 15.91
N GLU A 111 -15.40 3.59 17.15
CA GLU A 111 -15.99 4.61 18.04
C GLU A 111 -14.96 5.68 18.46
N GLU A 112 -13.67 5.37 18.39
CA GLU A 112 -12.57 6.26 18.77
C GLU A 112 -12.02 7.07 17.59
N SER A 113 -12.62 6.94 16.40
CA SER A 113 -12.17 7.70 15.24
C SER A 113 -12.36 9.21 15.42
N THR A 114 -11.33 9.95 15.08
CA THR A 114 -11.29 11.42 15.10
C THR A 114 -10.73 11.94 13.78
N PRO A 115 -10.92 13.21 13.42
CA PRO A 115 -10.28 13.79 12.24
C PRO A 115 -8.76 13.66 12.26
N ASP A 116 -8.16 13.53 13.45
CA ASP A 116 -6.72 13.42 13.62
C ASP A 116 -6.19 11.99 13.62
N SER A 117 -7.01 10.98 13.87
CA SER A 117 -6.63 9.56 13.83
C SER A 117 -7.03 8.90 12.51
N HIS A 118 -8.23 8.39 12.42
CA HIS A 118 -8.80 7.75 11.25
C HIS A 118 -10.27 8.15 11.08
N LEU A 119 -10.79 8.04 9.88
CA LEU A 119 -12.21 8.27 9.63
C LEU A 119 -13.02 7.01 9.97
N PRO A 120 -14.30 7.15 10.34
CA PRO A 120 -15.17 6.01 10.59
C PRO A 120 -15.22 5.05 9.39
N GLY A 121 -15.43 3.77 9.68
CA GLY A 121 -15.52 2.69 8.70
C GLY A 121 -14.55 1.56 9.00
N SER A 122 -14.80 0.42 8.40
CA SER A 122 -13.98 -0.77 8.58
C SER A 122 -12.53 -0.55 8.13
N MET A 123 -11.55 -1.04 8.88
CA MET A 123 -10.15 -0.98 8.48
C MET A 123 -9.93 -1.59 7.09
N TYR A 124 -10.48 -2.78 6.90
CA TYR A 124 -10.54 -3.46 5.61
C TYR A 124 -11.97 -3.90 5.34
N VAL A 125 -12.44 -3.73 4.12
CA VAL A 125 -13.69 -4.37 3.68
C VAL A 125 -13.42 -5.86 3.50
N SER A 126 -14.31 -6.69 4.05
CA SER A 126 -14.23 -8.13 3.83
C SER A 126 -14.44 -8.45 2.35
N ASP A 127 -13.40 -8.94 1.70
CA ASP A 127 -13.44 -9.49 0.35
C ASP A 127 -12.77 -10.87 0.37
N ASN A 128 -13.55 -11.90 0.01
CA ASN A 128 -13.07 -13.28 -0.06
C ASN A 128 -12.53 -13.63 -1.45
N SER A 129 -12.35 -12.64 -2.32
CA SER A 129 -11.81 -12.83 -3.66
C SER A 129 -10.37 -13.30 -3.62
N ASP A 130 -10.02 -14.22 -4.53
CA ASP A 130 -8.63 -14.61 -4.77
C ASP A 130 -7.78 -13.49 -5.39
N HIS A 131 -8.41 -12.36 -5.74
CA HIS A 131 -7.76 -11.16 -6.25
C HIS A 131 -7.40 -10.14 -5.17
N TYR A 132 -7.96 -10.31 -3.95
CA TYR A 132 -7.78 -9.37 -2.85
C TYR A 132 -6.47 -9.58 -2.11
N MET A 133 -5.78 -8.47 -1.83
CA MET A 133 -4.58 -8.39 -1.00
C MET A 133 -4.79 -7.42 0.16
N TYR A 134 -4.20 -7.69 1.30
CA TYR A 134 -4.16 -6.75 2.42
C TYR A 134 -2.98 -5.79 2.25
N PHE A 135 -3.26 -4.49 2.31
CA PHE A 135 -2.22 -3.46 2.25
C PHE A 135 -1.61 -3.25 3.63
N LEU A 136 -0.29 -3.30 3.71
CA LEU A 136 0.47 -2.94 4.90
C LEU A 136 1.54 -1.91 4.51
N PRO A 137 1.59 -0.75 5.17
CA PRO A 137 2.70 0.19 5.01
C PRO A 137 4.02 -0.45 5.43
N GLY A 138 5.12 -0.09 4.76
CA GLY A 138 6.44 -0.60 5.10
C GLY A 138 6.92 -0.09 6.46
N ILE A 139 7.48 -0.97 7.26
CA ILE A 139 7.93 -0.66 8.63
C ILE A 139 9.12 0.31 8.61
N GLU A 140 10.05 0.12 7.68
CA GLU A 140 11.19 1.03 7.53
C GLU A 140 10.75 2.44 7.20
N SER A 141 9.86 2.59 6.22
CA SER A 141 9.29 3.89 5.83
C SER A 141 8.54 4.53 6.99
N PHE A 142 7.75 3.75 7.72
CA PHE A 142 7.05 4.26 8.90
C PHE A 142 8.03 4.80 9.93
N VAL A 143 9.06 4.02 10.29
CA VAL A 143 10.06 4.42 11.30
C VAL A 143 10.87 5.62 10.82
N ASN A 144 11.25 5.67 9.53
CA ASN A 144 11.97 6.80 8.93
C ASN A 144 11.19 8.11 8.92
N MET A 145 9.88 8.02 8.86
CA MET A 145 8.97 9.16 8.85
C MET A 145 8.43 9.51 10.24
N SER A 146 8.73 8.72 11.27
CA SER A 146 8.34 8.92 12.66
C SER A 146 9.41 9.69 13.43
N PHE A 147 9.03 10.31 14.52
CA PHE A 147 9.97 10.74 15.56
C PHE A 147 10.16 9.59 16.54
N LEU A 148 11.39 9.12 16.67
CA LEU A 148 11.77 8.11 17.67
C LEU A 148 12.43 8.80 18.87
N SER A 149 12.00 8.42 20.07
CA SER A 149 12.73 8.81 21.28
C SER A 149 14.20 8.33 21.19
N PRO A 150 15.18 9.20 21.53
CA PRO A 150 16.61 8.85 21.46
C PRO A 150 17.01 7.64 22.32
N GLU A 151 16.17 7.27 23.28
CA GLU A 151 16.40 6.13 24.17
C GLU A 151 16.03 4.78 23.55
N LEU A 152 15.30 4.79 22.42
CA LEU A 152 14.85 3.57 21.76
C LEU A 152 15.88 3.05 20.77
N ASN A 153 16.07 1.74 20.79
CA ASN A 153 16.80 1.07 19.72
C ASN A 153 15.90 0.92 18.49
N ARG A 154 16.33 1.48 17.36
CA ARG A 154 15.57 1.51 16.12
C ARG A 154 15.18 0.11 15.60
N GLU A 155 16.13 -0.84 15.58
CA GLU A 155 15.89 -2.20 15.12
C GLU A 155 14.81 -2.88 15.95
N ARG A 156 14.91 -2.75 17.28
CA ARG A 156 13.90 -3.30 18.19
C ARG A 156 12.52 -2.64 18.02
N VAL A 157 12.46 -1.36 17.65
CA VAL A 157 11.19 -0.71 17.30
C VAL A 157 10.60 -1.34 16.05
N MET A 158 11.42 -1.57 15.01
CA MET A 158 10.99 -2.25 13.78
C MET A 158 10.51 -3.69 14.06
N ASP A 159 11.24 -4.45 14.89
CA ASP A 159 10.85 -5.80 15.32
C ASP A 159 9.49 -5.79 16.02
N SER A 160 9.24 -4.82 16.91
CA SER A 160 7.96 -4.70 17.60
C SER A 160 6.79 -4.40 16.64
N PHE A 161 6.99 -3.57 15.61
CA PHE A 161 5.99 -3.37 14.57
C PHE A 161 5.81 -4.63 13.70
N LEU A 162 6.88 -5.37 13.44
CA LEU A 162 6.77 -6.64 12.73
C LEU A 162 5.92 -7.65 13.50
N GLU A 163 6.10 -7.78 14.81
CA GLU A 163 5.26 -8.62 15.66
C GLU A 163 3.77 -8.23 15.54
N ILE A 164 3.45 -6.92 15.55
CA ILE A 164 2.09 -6.43 15.33
C ILE A 164 1.57 -6.87 13.96
N TYR A 165 2.37 -6.79 12.90
CA TYR A 165 1.97 -7.23 11.56
C TYR A 165 1.72 -8.74 11.49
N LEU A 166 2.57 -9.54 12.11
CA LEU A 166 2.41 -11.00 12.15
C LEU A 166 1.13 -11.40 12.90
N ASP A 167 0.83 -10.73 14.01
CA ASP A 167 -0.42 -10.93 14.74
C ASP A 167 -1.64 -10.52 13.91
N LEU A 168 -1.56 -9.41 13.18
CA LEU A 168 -2.63 -8.95 12.29
C LEU A 168 -2.87 -9.95 11.14
N ILE A 169 -1.80 -10.42 10.50
CA ILE A 169 -1.86 -11.42 9.44
C ILE A 169 -2.54 -12.70 9.93
N LYS A 170 -2.14 -13.17 11.11
CA LYS A 170 -2.73 -14.37 11.75
C LYS A 170 -4.20 -14.13 12.12
N LYS A 171 -4.52 -13.01 12.76
CA LYS A 171 -5.88 -12.65 13.21
C LYS A 171 -6.87 -12.59 12.05
N HIS A 172 -6.45 -12.05 10.90
CA HIS A 172 -7.31 -11.89 9.72
C HIS A 172 -7.14 -13.00 8.69
N GLY A 173 -6.24 -13.98 8.91
CA GLY A 173 -5.99 -15.06 7.95
C GLY A 173 -5.54 -14.55 6.58
N MET A 174 -4.68 -13.54 6.56
CA MET A 174 -4.25 -12.87 5.33
C MET A 174 -3.43 -13.80 4.46
N LYS A 175 -3.97 -14.19 3.31
CA LYS A 175 -3.28 -15.08 2.34
C LYS A 175 -2.34 -14.33 1.41
N ARG A 176 -2.63 -13.05 1.15
CA ARG A 176 -1.83 -12.16 0.30
C ARG A 176 -1.71 -10.81 0.97
N ILE A 177 -0.51 -10.31 1.03
CA ILE A 177 -0.21 -8.99 1.58
C ILE A 177 0.60 -8.18 0.57
N LEU A 178 0.32 -6.90 0.49
CA LEU A 178 1.14 -5.94 -0.23
C LEU A 178 1.82 -5.03 0.77
N LEU A 179 3.15 -5.12 0.85
CA LEU A 179 3.99 -4.22 1.63
C LEU A 179 4.45 -3.07 0.75
N PHE A 180 4.18 -1.83 1.17
CA PHE A 180 4.58 -0.63 0.44
C PHE A 180 5.66 0.13 1.19
N GLU A 181 6.88 0.13 0.65
CA GLU A 181 8.11 0.66 1.26
C GLU A 181 8.74 1.76 0.41
N PRO A 182 8.18 3.00 0.42
CA PRO A 182 8.68 4.09 -0.42
C PRO A 182 9.94 4.77 0.10
N TYR A 183 10.25 4.68 1.39
CA TYR A 183 11.40 5.36 2.04
C TYR A 183 12.29 4.39 2.83
N PRO A 184 12.75 3.29 2.24
CA PRO A 184 13.65 2.37 2.91
C PRO A 184 15.05 2.97 3.01
N ASP A 185 15.74 2.73 4.12
CA ASP A 185 17.15 3.08 4.32
C ASP A 185 17.99 1.90 4.81
N SER A 186 17.35 0.79 5.11
CA SER A 186 17.96 -0.45 5.54
C SER A 186 17.41 -1.63 4.73
N HIS A 187 17.79 -2.83 5.12
CA HIS A 187 17.41 -4.08 4.48
C HIS A 187 16.63 -4.97 5.45
N PHE A 188 15.69 -4.39 6.20
CA PHE A 188 15.03 -5.00 7.34
C PHE A 188 14.38 -6.36 7.04
N TYR A 189 13.71 -6.50 5.88
CA TYR A 189 13.07 -7.77 5.50
C TYR A 189 14.00 -8.74 4.76
N GLU A 190 15.18 -8.30 4.38
CA GLU A 190 16.02 -9.04 3.43
C GLU A 190 16.54 -10.35 4.03
N GLY A 191 16.28 -11.42 3.33
CA GLY A 191 16.70 -12.77 3.73
C GLY A 191 15.79 -13.48 4.74
N ASN A 192 14.65 -12.89 5.15
CA ASN A 192 13.75 -13.50 6.13
C ASN A 192 12.26 -13.41 5.74
N TRP A 193 11.91 -13.68 4.49
CA TRP A 193 10.51 -13.63 4.02
C TRP A 193 9.63 -14.73 4.61
N ASP A 194 10.24 -15.83 5.09
CA ASP A 194 9.53 -16.94 5.73
C ASP A 194 8.81 -16.54 7.02
N ILE A 195 9.14 -15.39 7.60
CA ILE A 195 8.43 -14.84 8.77
C ILE A 195 6.94 -14.60 8.49
N PHE A 196 6.57 -14.33 7.23
CA PHE A 196 5.17 -14.13 6.83
C PHE A 196 4.41 -15.47 6.64
N GLY A 197 5.05 -16.60 6.92
CA GLY A 197 4.46 -17.93 6.84
C GLY A 197 4.01 -18.29 5.42
N SER A 198 2.74 -18.69 5.27
CA SER A 198 2.17 -19.06 3.96
C SER A 198 1.59 -17.89 3.17
N ALA A 199 1.69 -16.65 3.66
CA ALA A 199 1.18 -15.49 2.94
C ALA A 199 2.07 -15.16 1.75
N GLN A 200 1.47 -14.95 0.58
CA GLN A 200 2.18 -14.42 -0.58
C GLN A 200 2.45 -12.92 -0.37
N VAL A 201 3.71 -12.53 -0.39
CA VAL A 201 4.15 -11.14 -0.18
C VAL A 201 4.41 -10.46 -1.52
N PHE A 202 3.67 -9.38 -1.78
CA PHE A 202 3.92 -8.44 -2.86
C PHE A 202 4.64 -7.24 -2.25
N TYR A 203 5.89 -7.03 -2.60
CA TYR A 203 6.73 -6.01 -2.00
C TYR A 203 7.02 -4.89 -2.99
N VAL A 204 6.41 -3.74 -2.77
CA VAL A 204 6.66 -2.52 -3.54
C VAL A 204 7.71 -1.70 -2.79
N ARG A 205 8.91 -1.64 -3.32
CA ARG A 205 10.03 -0.92 -2.71
C ARG A 205 10.68 0.01 -3.73
N TYR A 206 11.02 1.22 -3.29
CA TYR A 206 11.80 2.16 -4.08
C TYR A 206 13.30 2.03 -3.80
N GLY A 207 14.12 2.43 -4.77
CA GLY A 207 15.56 2.43 -4.61
C GLY A 207 16.20 1.03 -4.58
N LEU A 208 15.67 0.09 -5.37
CA LEU A 208 16.24 -1.25 -5.49
C LEU A 208 17.63 -1.22 -6.10
N THR A 209 18.60 -1.80 -5.41
CA THR A 209 19.97 -1.99 -5.89
C THR A 209 20.39 -3.44 -5.69
N GLU A 210 21.47 -3.88 -6.38
CA GLU A 210 22.04 -5.23 -6.23
C GLU A 210 22.41 -5.58 -4.79
N GLY A 211 22.86 -4.59 -4.02
CA GLY A 211 23.18 -4.76 -2.60
C GLY A 211 21.96 -4.81 -1.68
N SER A 212 20.75 -4.62 -2.24
CA SER A 212 19.50 -4.66 -1.48
C SER A 212 19.06 -6.06 -1.06
N PHE A 213 19.68 -7.11 -1.57
CA PHE A 213 19.29 -8.50 -1.29
C PHE A 213 20.53 -9.36 -1.05
N SER A 214 20.45 -10.26 -0.07
CA SER A 214 21.49 -11.26 0.14
C SER A 214 21.52 -12.24 -1.05
N GLU A 215 22.70 -12.81 -1.34
CA GLU A 215 22.91 -13.76 -2.45
C GLU A 215 22.07 -15.06 -2.36
N ARG A 216 21.26 -15.24 -1.32
CA ARG A 216 20.40 -16.41 -1.14
C ARG A 216 19.18 -16.32 -2.06
N LYS A 217 19.19 -17.06 -3.15
CA LYS A 217 18.08 -17.19 -4.13
C LYS A 217 16.79 -17.82 -3.56
N ASP A 218 16.83 -18.41 -2.38
CA ASP A 218 15.74 -19.26 -1.89
C ASP A 218 14.77 -18.55 -0.94
N SER A 219 14.92 -17.24 -0.70
CA SER A 219 14.09 -16.46 0.23
C SER A 219 13.81 -15.04 -0.27
N GLY A 220 13.12 -14.93 -1.39
CA GLY A 220 12.60 -13.63 -1.88
C GLY A 220 11.10 -13.48 -1.60
N PRO A 221 10.53 -12.28 -1.73
CA PRO A 221 9.08 -12.11 -1.75
C PRO A 221 8.48 -12.83 -2.97
N PHE A 222 7.19 -13.18 -2.91
CA PHE A 222 6.49 -13.72 -4.08
C PHE A 222 6.58 -12.77 -5.28
N SER A 223 6.41 -11.48 -5.03
CA SER A 223 6.63 -10.45 -6.05
C SER A 223 7.41 -9.27 -5.48
N LEU A 224 8.47 -8.87 -6.17
CA LEU A 224 9.19 -7.63 -5.94
C LEU A 224 8.83 -6.65 -7.06
N ILE A 225 8.29 -5.49 -6.69
CA ILE A 225 7.77 -4.51 -7.62
C ILE A 225 8.70 -3.31 -7.65
N ALA A 226 9.36 -3.13 -8.77
CA ALA A 226 10.27 -2.02 -9.04
C ALA A 226 9.52 -0.72 -9.32
N SER A 227 10.06 0.40 -8.86
CA SER A 227 9.49 1.72 -9.10
C SER A 227 9.77 2.26 -10.51
N ASN A 228 10.79 1.72 -11.18
CA ASN A 228 11.22 2.16 -12.50
C ASN A 228 11.96 1.05 -13.26
N GLU A 229 12.18 1.26 -14.56
CA GLU A 229 12.82 0.27 -15.44
C GLU A 229 14.26 -0.11 -15.04
N LYS A 230 15.01 0.80 -14.40
CA LYS A 230 16.41 0.52 -13.99
C LYS A 230 16.48 -0.47 -12.82
N GLU A 231 15.47 -0.49 -12.00
CA GLU A 231 15.34 -1.37 -10.83
C GLU A 231 14.74 -2.74 -11.21
N PHE A 232 14.15 -2.86 -12.39
CA PHE A 232 13.40 -4.06 -12.77
C PHE A 232 14.27 -5.32 -12.87
N ASP A 233 15.53 -5.19 -13.32
CA ASP A 233 16.45 -6.32 -13.39
C ASP A 233 16.75 -6.90 -12.00
N VAL A 234 16.82 -6.05 -10.97
CA VAL A 234 16.97 -6.48 -9.57
C VAL A 234 15.71 -7.22 -9.12
N ALA A 235 14.53 -6.65 -9.38
CA ALA A 235 13.27 -7.29 -9.04
C ALA A 235 13.13 -8.68 -9.68
N ALA A 236 13.53 -8.82 -10.95
CA ALA A 236 13.44 -10.08 -11.69
C ALA A 236 14.38 -11.17 -11.16
N ARG A 237 15.49 -10.80 -10.51
CA ARG A 237 16.42 -11.77 -9.92
C ARG A 237 16.06 -12.22 -8.51
N HIS A 238 15.29 -11.42 -7.79
CA HIS A 238 15.04 -11.60 -6.36
C HIS A 238 13.57 -11.86 -6.02
N SER A 239 12.72 -12.20 -6.99
CA SER A 239 11.33 -12.60 -6.75
C SER A 239 10.88 -13.71 -7.69
N GLU A 240 9.82 -14.42 -7.33
CA GLU A 240 9.22 -15.45 -8.16
C GLU A 240 8.56 -14.84 -9.41
N VAL A 241 7.79 -13.78 -9.24
CA VAL A 241 7.16 -13.00 -10.32
C VAL A 241 7.48 -11.52 -10.12
N PRO A 242 8.35 -10.93 -10.95
CA PRO A 242 8.69 -9.52 -10.81
C PRO A 242 7.55 -8.60 -11.22
N GLY A 243 7.57 -7.39 -10.68
CA GLY A 243 6.62 -6.34 -11.04
C GLY A 243 7.30 -5.02 -11.37
N ILE A 244 6.57 -4.16 -12.07
CA ILE A 244 7.04 -2.84 -12.50
C ILE A 244 5.93 -1.80 -12.44
N ALA A 245 6.24 -0.62 -11.90
CA ALA A 245 5.38 0.54 -11.93
C ALA A 245 5.56 1.29 -13.27
N LEU A 246 4.61 1.11 -14.19
CA LEU A 246 4.62 1.76 -15.51
C LEU A 246 3.62 2.92 -15.63
N MET A 247 2.59 2.96 -14.79
CA MET A 247 1.61 4.02 -14.82
C MET A 247 1.99 5.12 -13.82
N ASN A 248 1.99 6.37 -14.27
CA ASN A 248 2.28 7.51 -13.40
C ASN A 248 1.03 7.93 -12.61
N SER A 249 1.05 7.78 -11.30
CA SER A 249 -0.05 8.18 -10.40
C SER A 249 -0.02 9.66 -9.99
N GLN A 250 1.06 10.40 -10.30
CA GLN A 250 1.24 11.79 -9.84
C GLN A 250 0.75 12.84 -10.84
N ASN A 251 0.17 12.44 -11.96
CA ASN A 251 -0.37 13.35 -12.95
C ASN A 251 -1.72 12.87 -13.51
N THR A 252 -2.46 13.79 -14.09
CA THR A 252 -3.79 13.53 -14.68
C THR A 252 -3.75 13.00 -16.12
N TYR A 253 -2.56 12.76 -16.66
CA TYR A 253 -2.40 12.22 -18.00
C TYR A 253 -2.89 10.76 -18.05
N LEU A 254 -3.65 10.42 -19.08
CA LEU A 254 -4.16 9.08 -19.30
C LEU A 254 -3.24 8.33 -20.27
N GLU A 255 -2.59 7.31 -19.77
CA GLU A 255 -1.67 6.47 -20.54
C GLU A 255 -2.42 5.63 -21.59
N ASN A 256 -1.73 5.26 -22.65
CA ASN A 256 -2.24 4.32 -23.62
C ASN A 256 -1.97 2.89 -23.15
N PRO A 257 -2.99 2.03 -22.93
CA PRO A 257 -2.81 0.68 -22.42
C PRO A 257 -1.94 -0.20 -23.33
N GLU A 258 -2.02 -0.04 -24.65
CA GLU A 258 -1.19 -0.79 -25.60
C GLU A 258 0.30 -0.44 -25.48
N LYS A 259 0.63 0.83 -25.17
CA LYS A 259 2.01 1.24 -24.92
C LYS A 259 2.53 0.63 -23.62
N LEU A 260 1.73 0.65 -22.55
CA LEU A 260 2.11 0.02 -21.27
C LEU A 260 2.32 -1.50 -21.47
N ARG A 261 1.39 -2.18 -22.13
CA ARG A 261 1.50 -3.62 -22.46
C ARG A 261 2.76 -3.91 -23.29
N LYS A 262 3.06 -3.10 -24.29
CA LYS A 262 4.26 -3.26 -25.12
C LYS A 262 5.56 -3.08 -24.31
N SER A 263 5.61 -2.12 -23.40
CA SER A 263 6.74 -1.93 -22.47
C SER A 263 6.92 -3.15 -21.57
N ALA A 264 5.87 -3.62 -20.93
CA ALA A 264 5.90 -4.81 -20.08
C ALA A 264 6.37 -6.06 -20.86
N THR A 265 5.83 -6.28 -22.07
CA THR A 265 6.23 -7.38 -22.96
C THR A 265 7.69 -7.30 -23.37
N LYS A 266 8.20 -6.11 -23.68
CA LYS A 266 9.60 -5.91 -24.04
C LYS A 266 10.53 -6.27 -22.89
N MET A 267 10.21 -5.77 -21.68
CA MET A 267 11.01 -6.02 -20.47
C MET A 267 11.01 -7.51 -20.10
N SER A 268 9.85 -8.14 -20.05
CA SER A 268 9.76 -9.58 -19.75
C SER A 268 10.45 -10.46 -20.79
N SER A 269 10.36 -10.12 -22.08
CA SER A 269 11.03 -10.87 -23.15
C SER A 269 12.54 -10.78 -23.05
N SER A 270 13.11 -9.62 -22.68
CA SER A 270 14.56 -9.44 -22.51
C SER A 270 15.14 -10.35 -21.41
N LEU A 271 14.35 -10.63 -20.38
CA LEU A 271 14.73 -11.46 -19.24
C LEU A 271 14.14 -12.88 -19.30
N LYS A 272 13.42 -13.23 -20.38
CA LYS A 272 12.77 -14.54 -20.59
C LYS A 272 11.79 -14.91 -19.46
N LEU A 273 11.02 -13.95 -19.00
CA LEU A 273 10.01 -14.15 -17.95
C LEU A 273 8.72 -14.69 -18.55
N ASP A 274 8.05 -15.59 -17.82
CA ASP A 274 6.74 -16.14 -18.19
C ASP A 274 5.60 -15.26 -17.71
N GLU A 275 5.79 -14.54 -16.61
CA GLU A 275 4.79 -13.67 -15.98
C GLU A 275 5.43 -12.38 -15.44
N ILE A 276 4.67 -11.28 -15.46
CA ILE A 276 5.06 -9.97 -14.92
C ILE A 276 3.85 -9.26 -14.33
N PHE A 277 4.06 -8.53 -13.22
CA PHE A 277 3.08 -7.59 -12.69
C PHE A 277 3.31 -6.18 -13.21
N VAL A 278 2.22 -5.47 -13.49
CA VAL A 278 2.22 -4.05 -13.87
C VAL A 278 1.35 -3.27 -12.92
N THR A 279 1.87 -2.16 -12.42
CA THR A 279 1.15 -1.28 -11.50
C THR A 279 1.48 0.20 -11.75
N HIS A 280 1.08 1.07 -10.84
CA HIS A 280 1.35 2.51 -10.84
C HIS A 280 2.48 2.88 -9.86
N THR A 281 3.05 4.08 -10.03
CA THR A 281 4.23 4.52 -9.27
C THR A 281 3.95 4.76 -7.79
N GLU A 282 2.79 5.31 -7.45
CA GLU A 282 2.30 5.55 -6.09
C GLU A 282 0.78 5.39 -6.07
N TYR A 283 0.14 5.41 -4.91
CA TYR A 283 -1.31 5.36 -4.81
C TYR A 283 -2.00 6.60 -5.43
N PHE A 284 -3.30 6.51 -5.70
CA PHE A 284 -4.04 7.50 -6.50
C PHE A 284 -4.66 8.65 -5.72
N ASP A 285 -4.46 8.76 -4.42
CA ASP A 285 -5.15 9.73 -3.53
C ASP A 285 -5.00 11.20 -3.94
N PHE A 286 -3.91 11.55 -4.64
CA PHE A 286 -3.69 12.91 -5.16
C PHE A 286 -4.43 13.21 -6.46
N LEU A 287 -5.00 12.20 -7.11
CA LEU A 287 -5.73 12.38 -8.35
C LEU A 287 -7.18 12.79 -8.09
N PRO A 288 -7.79 13.57 -8.99
CA PRO A 288 -9.24 13.68 -9.01
C PRO A 288 -9.87 12.27 -9.16
N HIS A 289 -10.89 11.96 -8.37
CA HIS A 289 -11.56 10.65 -8.36
C HIS A 289 -11.92 10.14 -9.77
N VAL A 290 -12.40 11.02 -10.64
CA VAL A 290 -12.73 10.67 -12.05
C VAL A 290 -11.51 10.24 -12.85
N ILE A 291 -10.35 10.83 -12.59
CA ILE A 291 -9.10 10.49 -13.27
C ILE A 291 -8.57 9.14 -12.75
N ALA A 292 -8.61 8.92 -11.43
CA ALA A 292 -8.24 7.64 -10.83
C ALA A 292 -9.07 6.50 -11.41
N ASN A 293 -10.40 6.66 -11.52
CA ASN A 293 -11.28 5.67 -12.14
C ASN A 293 -10.86 5.34 -13.59
N LYS A 294 -10.51 6.35 -14.38
CA LYS A 294 -10.04 6.13 -15.76
C LYS A 294 -8.67 5.42 -15.81
N LYS A 295 -7.78 5.75 -14.88
CA LYS A 295 -6.48 5.07 -14.79
C LYS A 295 -6.64 3.60 -14.41
N VAL A 296 -7.55 3.28 -13.50
CA VAL A 296 -7.91 1.88 -13.17
C VAL A 296 -8.42 1.14 -14.40
N GLU A 297 -9.34 1.74 -15.17
CA GLU A 297 -9.83 1.13 -16.42
C GLU A 297 -8.71 0.90 -17.46
N ILE A 298 -7.73 1.80 -17.51
CA ILE A 298 -6.56 1.63 -18.38
C ILE A 298 -5.67 0.51 -17.86
N LEU A 299 -5.39 0.48 -16.55
CA LEU A 299 -4.55 -0.53 -15.92
C LEU A 299 -5.14 -1.94 -16.08
N GLY A 300 -6.45 -2.09 -15.93
CA GLY A 300 -7.14 -3.35 -16.16
C GLY A 300 -7.04 -3.86 -17.61
N LYS A 301 -6.94 -2.96 -18.60
CA LYS A 301 -6.72 -3.33 -20.01
C LYS A 301 -5.27 -3.74 -20.32
N VAL A 302 -4.33 -3.48 -19.42
CA VAL A 302 -2.93 -3.91 -19.56
C VAL A 302 -2.78 -5.37 -19.16
N GLY A 303 -3.53 -5.82 -18.16
CA GLY A 303 -3.55 -7.21 -17.74
C GLY A 303 -4.23 -8.16 -18.74
N ASP A 304 -3.91 -9.46 -18.61
CA ASP A 304 -4.53 -10.56 -19.38
C ASP A 304 -5.75 -11.13 -18.64
#